data_afefd203bd336a5b7135ea10bfb491f7
#
_entry.id   afefd203bd336a5b7135ea10bfb491f7
#
_cell.length_a   1.000
_cell.length_b   1.000
_cell.length_c   1.000
_cell.angle_alpha   90.00
_cell.angle_beta   90.00
_cell.angle_gamma   90.00
#
_symmetry.space_group_name_H-M   'P 1'
#
loop_
_entity.id
_entity.type
_entity.pdbx_description
1 polymer ?
#
loop_
_entity_poly.entity_id
_entity_poly.type
_entity_poly.pdbx_seq_one_letter_code
_entity_poly.pdbx_strand_id
1 'polypeptide(L)'
;SEKAANSCLKYAEKTAAILTLHNAKVIPDTIVNMEQELRKKEKNITKQYWDMVSLLVAVLNHNNLVETEHQDDISFYTEQVYRQLQKNYPEYGITEEEIENVSHLAPIHDIGKIRVPIEILNKNGKLTIDEMGVVKQHPITGAEMTLRFPNGMTTEKLNKYSYEICRHHHERFDGSGYPDGLKGDQIPLCAQVVGLVDAYDALV
;
A
#
# COMPACT_ATOMS: atom_id res chain seq x y z
N SER A 1 -32.16 19.24 -61.32
CA SER A 1 -31.62 18.44 -62.44
C SER A 1 -30.69 17.36 -61.83
N GLU A 2 -30.63 16.21 -62.48
CA GLU A 2 -29.86 15.03 -62.12
C GLU A 2 -28.37 15.34 -61.83
N LYS A 3 -27.84 16.30 -62.54
CA LYS A 3 -26.46 16.82 -62.40
C LYS A 3 -26.20 17.51 -61.04
N ALA A 4 -27.20 18.17 -60.50
CA ALA A 4 -27.11 18.84 -59.21
C ALA A 4 -27.20 17.82 -58.04
N ALA A 5 -28.08 16.81 -58.19
CA ALA A 5 -28.20 15.74 -57.22
C ALA A 5 -26.91 14.88 -57.09
N ASN A 6 -26.29 14.54 -58.23
CA ASN A 6 -25.01 13.82 -58.27
C ASN A 6 -23.85 14.64 -57.69
N SER A 7 -23.87 15.96 -57.85
CA SER A 7 -22.87 16.85 -57.23
C SER A 7 -23.02 16.89 -55.71
N CYS A 8 -24.25 16.99 -55.20
CA CYS A 8 -24.53 16.97 -53.76
C CYS A 8 -24.15 15.64 -53.12
N LEU A 9 -24.41 14.52 -53.80
CA LEU A 9 -24.04 13.17 -53.30
C LEU A 9 -22.52 13.01 -53.16
N LYS A 10 -21.77 13.40 -54.19
CA LYS A 10 -20.30 13.41 -54.15
C LYS A 10 -19.73 14.29 -53.04
N TYR A 11 -20.37 15.41 -52.75
CA TYR A 11 -19.95 16.29 -51.66
C TYR A 11 -20.21 15.66 -50.29
N ALA A 12 -21.37 15.02 -50.10
CA ALA A 12 -21.73 14.32 -48.91
C ALA A 12 -20.78 13.14 -48.63
N GLU A 13 -20.47 12.35 -49.68
CA GLU A 13 -19.51 11.23 -49.55
C GLU A 13 -18.12 11.70 -49.16
N LYS A 14 -17.65 12.81 -49.77
CA LYS A 14 -16.34 13.40 -49.45
C LYS A 14 -16.29 13.94 -48.05
N THR A 15 -17.38 14.57 -47.59
CA THR A 15 -17.48 15.09 -46.20
C THR A 15 -17.54 13.96 -45.18
N ALA A 16 -18.30 12.90 -45.48
CA ALA A 16 -18.35 11.70 -44.63
C ALA A 16 -16.99 11.01 -44.51
N ALA A 17 -16.23 10.89 -45.62
CA ALA A 17 -14.87 10.32 -45.61
C ALA A 17 -13.90 11.18 -44.79
N ILE A 18 -13.97 12.48 -44.86
CA ILE A 18 -13.14 13.41 -44.07
C ILE A 18 -13.48 13.30 -42.56
N LEU A 19 -14.79 13.25 -42.23
CA LEU A 19 -15.22 13.05 -40.84
C LEU A 19 -14.77 11.72 -40.28
N THR A 20 -14.85 10.65 -41.08
CA THR A 20 -14.41 9.31 -40.68
C THR A 20 -12.90 9.27 -40.44
N LEU A 21 -12.11 9.91 -41.36
CA LEU A 21 -10.65 10.01 -41.18
C LEU A 21 -10.26 10.91 -40.00
N HIS A 22 -11.01 11.98 -39.75
CA HIS A 22 -10.79 12.86 -38.61
C HIS A 22 -11.09 12.14 -37.31
N ASN A 23 -12.22 11.45 -37.21
CA ASN A 23 -12.60 10.67 -36.03
C ASN A 23 -11.65 9.50 -35.81
N ALA A 24 -11.18 8.83 -36.90
CA ALA A 24 -10.21 7.74 -36.79
C ALA A 24 -8.84 8.18 -36.24
N LYS A 25 -8.51 9.47 -36.36
CA LYS A 25 -7.24 10.02 -35.81
C LYS A 25 -7.42 10.69 -34.45
N VAL A 26 -8.49 11.47 -34.28
CA VAL A 26 -8.72 12.26 -33.06
C VAL A 26 -9.08 11.37 -31.85
N ILE A 27 -9.87 10.32 -32.06
CA ILE A 27 -10.26 9.42 -30.97
C ILE A 27 -9.05 8.66 -30.37
N PRO A 28 -8.18 8.03 -31.17
CA PRO A 28 -6.97 7.39 -30.64
C PRO A 28 -6.05 8.36 -29.91
N ASP A 29 -5.81 9.54 -30.47
CA ASP A 29 -4.95 10.55 -29.83
C ASP A 29 -5.54 11.04 -28.50
N THR A 30 -6.87 11.19 -28.44
CA THR A 30 -7.57 11.59 -27.22
C THR A 30 -7.47 10.49 -26.16
N ILE A 31 -7.64 9.20 -26.54
CA ILE A 31 -7.49 8.07 -25.62
C ILE A 31 -6.07 8.00 -25.07
N VAL A 32 -5.06 8.10 -25.93
CA VAL A 32 -3.65 8.09 -25.50
C VAL A 32 -3.34 9.24 -24.54
N ASN A 33 -3.84 10.45 -24.82
CA ASN A 33 -3.68 11.59 -23.92
C ASN A 33 -4.39 11.37 -22.57
N MET A 34 -5.60 10.82 -22.57
CA MET A 34 -6.33 10.48 -21.34
C MET A 34 -5.59 9.41 -20.51
N GLU A 35 -5.05 8.38 -21.15
CA GLU A 35 -4.25 7.37 -20.47
C GLU A 35 -2.99 7.95 -19.84
N GLN A 36 -2.31 8.86 -20.54
CA GLN A 36 -1.13 9.55 -20.01
C GLN A 36 -1.48 10.43 -18.80
N GLU A 37 -2.59 11.17 -18.86
CA GLU A 37 -3.06 11.99 -17.73
C GLU A 37 -3.49 11.12 -16.54
N LEU A 38 -4.13 9.98 -16.78
CA LEU A 38 -4.48 9.02 -15.71
C LEU A 38 -3.24 8.48 -15.05
N ARG A 39 -2.26 7.99 -15.81
CA ARG A 39 -0.97 7.50 -15.26
C ARG A 39 -0.22 8.57 -14.47
N LYS A 40 -0.29 9.83 -14.92
CA LYS A 40 0.33 10.94 -14.19
C LYS A 40 -0.39 11.21 -12.86
N LYS A 41 -1.72 11.13 -12.85
CA LYS A 41 -2.51 11.26 -11.61
C LYS A 41 -2.23 10.11 -10.65
N GLU A 42 -2.19 8.88 -11.12
CA GLU A 42 -1.85 7.71 -10.30
C GLU A 42 -0.46 7.86 -9.65
N LYS A 43 0.56 8.22 -10.43
CA LYS A 43 1.91 8.48 -9.89
C LYS A 43 1.92 9.59 -8.85
N ASN A 44 1.15 10.65 -9.06
CA ASN A 44 1.08 11.75 -8.10
C ASN A 44 0.38 11.32 -6.80
N ILE A 45 -0.71 10.55 -6.89
CA ILE A 45 -1.40 9.98 -5.73
C ILE A 45 -0.46 9.06 -4.95
N THR A 46 0.23 8.16 -5.63
CA THR A 46 1.20 7.26 -5.00
C THR A 46 2.31 8.05 -4.29
N LYS A 47 2.85 9.09 -4.95
CA LYS A 47 3.85 9.95 -4.31
C LYS A 47 3.32 10.63 -3.04
N GLN A 48 2.13 11.23 -3.08
CA GLN A 48 1.53 11.88 -1.92
C GLN A 48 1.30 10.89 -0.78
N TYR A 49 0.96 9.66 -1.10
CA TYR A 49 0.82 8.59 -0.11
C TYR A 49 2.16 8.28 0.57
N TRP A 50 3.24 8.14 -0.18
CA TRP A 50 4.58 7.91 0.37
C TRP A 50 5.08 9.09 1.20
N ASP A 51 4.84 10.32 0.76
CA ASP A 51 5.15 11.52 1.54
C ASP A 51 4.41 11.52 2.89
N MET A 52 3.15 11.07 2.91
CA MET A 52 2.36 10.92 4.15
C MET A 52 2.90 9.79 5.03
N VAL A 53 3.20 8.63 4.48
CA VAL A 53 3.80 7.50 5.22
C VAL A 53 5.11 7.93 5.87
N SER A 54 6.00 8.58 5.12
CA SER A 54 7.28 9.09 5.62
C SER A 54 7.10 10.10 6.76
N LEU A 55 6.09 10.97 6.65
CA LEU A 55 5.76 11.92 7.74
C LEU A 55 5.27 11.20 8.99
N LEU A 56 4.41 10.19 8.84
CA LEU A 56 3.92 9.40 9.98
C LEU A 56 5.05 8.66 10.68
N VAL A 57 5.95 8.06 9.90
CA VAL A 57 7.17 7.41 10.39
C VAL A 57 8.04 8.41 11.16
N ALA A 58 8.28 9.61 10.60
CA ALA A 58 9.05 10.65 11.28
C ALA A 58 8.41 11.11 12.60
N VAL A 59 7.09 11.17 12.68
CA VAL A 59 6.36 11.48 13.92
C VAL A 59 6.52 10.40 14.97
N LEU A 60 6.47 9.12 14.57
CA LEU A 60 6.70 8.00 15.48
C LEU A 60 8.12 8.06 16.06
N ASN A 61 9.11 8.30 15.21
CA ASN A 61 10.52 8.43 15.60
C ASN A 61 10.74 9.59 16.58
N HIS A 62 10.18 10.76 16.27
CA HIS A 62 10.34 11.96 17.10
C HIS A 62 9.78 11.78 18.52
N ASN A 63 8.75 10.97 18.68
CA ASN A 63 8.14 10.67 19.97
C ASN A 63 8.79 9.48 20.70
N ASN A 64 9.92 8.97 20.23
CA ASN A 64 10.59 7.75 20.73
C ASN A 64 9.62 6.54 20.84
N LEU A 65 8.61 6.50 19.98
CA LEU A 65 7.65 5.39 19.93
C LEU A 65 8.23 4.17 19.21
N VAL A 66 9.25 4.41 18.38
CA VAL A 66 10.01 3.39 17.64
C VAL A 66 11.45 3.88 17.49
N GLU A 67 12.44 2.99 17.51
CA GLU A 67 13.84 3.32 17.26
C GLU A 67 14.08 3.63 15.78
N THR A 68 14.86 4.68 15.47
CA THR A 68 15.05 5.21 14.10
C THR A 68 15.77 4.21 13.19
N GLU A 69 16.79 3.52 13.71
CA GLU A 69 17.56 2.53 12.95
C GLU A 69 16.69 1.32 12.57
N HIS A 70 15.78 0.92 13.47
CA HIS A 70 14.83 -0.17 13.29
C HIS A 70 13.95 -0.05 12.03
N GLN A 71 13.53 1.15 11.64
CA GLN A 71 12.58 1.31 10.53
C GLN A 71 13.20 1.17 9.14
N ASP A 72 14.44 1.62 8.97
CA ASP A 72 15.16 1.45 7.71
C ASP A 72 15.51 -0.02 7.50
N ASP A 73 15.85 -0.73 8.59
CA ASP A 73 16.12 -2.16 8.59
C ASP A 73 14.87 -2.99 8.31
N ILE A 74 13.72 -2.65 8.89
CA ILE A 74 12.43 -3.32 8.62
C ILE A 74 12.08 -3.22 7.13
N SER A 75 12.21 -2.04 6.52
CA SER A 75 11.94 -1.85 5.10
C SER A 75 12.87 -2.69 4.24
N PHE A 76 14.17 -2.62 4.51
CA PHE A 76 15.21 -3.34 3.78
C PHE A 76 15.04 -4.86 3.88
N TYR A 77 14.91 -5.41 5.08
CA TYR A 77 14.76 -6.86 5.26
C TYR A 77 13.43 -7.38 4.70
N THR A 78 12.35 -6.60 4.78
CA THR A 78 11.07 -6.94 4.14
C THR A 78 11.25 -7.11 2.64
N GLU A 79 11.95 -6.19 1.97
CA GLU A 79 12.28 -6.29 0.55
C GLU A 79 13.09 -7.56 0.25
N GLN A 80 14.14 -7.82 1.02
CA GLN A 80 15.01 -8.99 0.81
C GLN A 80 14.23 -10.31 0.96
N VAL A 81 13.37 -10.43 1.97
CA VAL A 81 12.53 -11.62 2.16
C VAL A 81 11.57 -11.80 0.99
N TYR A 82 10.89 -10.74 0.56
CA TYR A 82 9.97 -10.78 -0.58
C TYR A 82 10.68 -11.18 -1.88
N ARG A 83 11.87 -10.65 -2.16
CA ARG A 83 12.68 -11.04 -3.32
C ARG A 83 13.07 -12.51 -3.29
N GLN A 84 13.39 -13.05 -2.12
CA GLN A 84 13.68 -14.48 -1.98
C GLN A 84 12.42 -15.33 -2.16
N LEU A 85 11.27 -14.91 -1.66
CA LEU A 85 9.99 -15.59 -1.88
C LEU A 85 9.63 -15.59 -3.36
N GLN A 86 9.72 -14.44 -4.05
CA GLN A 86 9.45 -14.33 -5.49
C GLN A 86 10.33 -15.28 -6.31
N LYS A 87 11.61 -15.38 -5.96
CA LYS A 87 12.58 -16.24 -6.65
C LYS A 87 12.34 -17.72 -6.41
N ASN A 88 12.06 -18.11 -5.17
CA ASN A 88 12.04 -19.51 -4.76
C ASN A 88 10.64 -20.14 -4.82
N TYR A 89 9.59 -19.32 -4.82
CA TYR A 89 8.18 -19.73 -4.78
C TYR A 89 7.34 -18.95 -5.79
N PRO A 90 7.57 -19.16 -7.11
CA PRO A 90 6.87 -18.42 -8.17
C PRO A 90 5.34 -18.60 -8.13
N GLU A 91 4.86 -19.65 -7.49
CA GLU A 91 3.42 -19.92 -7.27
C GLU A 91 2.70 -18.85 -6.46
N TYR A 92 3.40 -18.06 -5.66
CA TYR A 92 2.81 -16.92 -4.94
C TYR A 92 2.48 -15.74 -5.86
N GLY A 93 3.04 -15.69 -7.07
CA GLY A 93 2.75 -14.64 -8.05
C GLY A 93 3.14 -13.24 -7.59
N ILE A 94 4.15 -13.13 -6.72
CA ILE A 94 4.63 -11.85 -6.16
C ILE A 94 5.15 -10.95 -7.29
N THR A 95 4.66 -9.70 -7.33
CA THR A 95 5.05 -8.70 -8.32
C THR A 95 6.06 -7.70 -7.75
N GLU A 96 6.85 -7.04 -8.62
CA GLU A 96 7.75 -5.95 -8.19
C GLU A 96 6.98 -4.82 -7.48
N GLU A 97 5.77 -4.50 -7.98
CA GLU A 97 4.89 -3.51 -7.35
C GLU A 97 4.50 -3.92 -5.93
N GLU A 98 4.24 -5.20 -5.68
CA GLU A 98 3.94 -5.70 -4.34
C GLU A 98 5.15 -5.60 -3.42
N ILE A 99 6.33 -6.01 -3.90
CA ILE A 99 7.58 -5.88 -3.15
C ILE A 99 7.81 -4.43 -2.73
N GLU A 100 7.73 -3.49 -3.68
CA GLU A 100 7.91 -2.07 -3.44
C GLU A 100 6.88 -1.55 -2.41
N ASN A 101 5.60 -1.84 -2.63
CA ASN A 101 4.53 -1.36 -1.76
C ASN A 101 4.65 -1.89 -0.33
N VAL A 102 4.86 -3.20 -0.16
CA VAL A 102 4.94 -3.80 1.19
C VAL A 102 6.19 -3.35 1.93
N SER A 103 7.34 -3.26 1.25
CA SER A 103 8.59 -2.80 1.87
C SER A 103 8.49 -1.36 2.36
N HIS A 104 7.88 -0.47 1.57
CA HIS A 104 7.66 0.93 1.97
C HIS A 104 6.61 1.07 3.09
N LEU A 105 5.65 0.14 3.19
CA LEU A 105 4.62 0.16 4.22
C LEU A 105 5.05 -0.54 5.51
N ALA A 106 6.04 -1.43 5.48
CA ALA A 106 6.48 -2.18 6.65
C ALA A 106 6.77 -1.27 7.87
N PRO A 107 7.39 -0.09 7.74
CA PRO A 107 7.65 0.81 8.87
C PRO A 107 6.43 1.30 9.65
N ILE A 108 5.23 1.27 9.05
CA ILE A 108 4.01 1.73 9.76
C ILE A 108 3.31 0.66 10.59
N HIS A 109 3.85 -0.57 10.66
CA HIS A 109 3.23 -1.67 11.39
C HIS A 109 2.84 -1.28 12.82
N ASP A 110 3.66 -0.47 13.45
CA ASP A 110 3.55 -0.03 14.83
C ASP A 110 2.88 1.35 15.02
N ILE A 111 2.28 1.95 13.98
CA ILE A 111 1.68 3.29 14.05
C ILE A 111 0.64 3.43 15.17
N GLY A 112 -0.03 2.35 15.53
CA GLY A 112 -1.00 2.33 16.60
C GLY A 112 -0.42 2.57 18.01
N LYS A 113 0.90 2.43 18.20
CA LYS A 113 1.59 2.76 19.46
C LYS A 113 1.42 4.22 19.87
N ILE A 114 1.07 5.11 18.94
CA ILE A 114 0.76 6.53 19.26
C ILE A 114 -0.39 6.68 20.28
N ARG A 115 -1.22 5.66 20.44
CA ARG A 115 -2.30 5.66 21.44
C ARG A 115 -1.95 4.94 22.74
N VAL A 116 -0.80 4.30 22.82
CA VAL A 116 -0.33 3.67 24.06
C VAL A 116 0.26 4.76 24.95
N PRO A 117 -0.11 4.82 26.25
CA PRO A 117 0.50 5.77 27.19
C PRO A 117 2.03 5.64 27.20
N ILE A 118 2.72 6.77 27.11
CA ILE A 118 4.18 6.80 27.04
C ILE A 118 4.86 6.21 28.27
N GLU A 119 4.20 6.28 29.43
CA GLU A 119 4.66 5.68 30.69
C GLU A 119 4.71 4.15 30.63
N ILE A 120 3.82 3.56 29.81
CA ILE A 120 3.81 2.10 29.57
C ILE A 120 4.92 1.73 28.59
N LEU A 121 5.06 2.48 27.49
CA LEU A 121 6.09 2.21 26.48
C LEU A 121 7.52 2.36 27.05
N ASN A 122 7.75 3.38 27.87
CA ASN A 122 9.06 3.68 28.46
C ASN A 122 9.25 3.04 29.84
N LYS A 123 8.39 2.10 30.24
CA LYS A 123 8.50 1.47 31.55
C LYS A 123 9.79 0.65 31.68
N ASN A 124 10.60 0.98 32.67
CA ASN A 124 11.75 0.16 33.04
C ASN A 124 11.28 -1.16 33.67
N GLY A 125 11.49 -2.27 32.97
CA GLY A 125 11.17 -3.61 33.46
C GLY A 125 9.94 -4.22 32.76
N LYS A 126 9.43 -5.34 33.34
CA LYS A 126 8.33 -6.09 32.73
C LYS A 126 7.00 -5.35 32.86
N LEU A 127 6.22 -5.37 31.80
CA LEU A 127 4.84 -4.90 31.83
C LEU A 127 3.97 -5.86 32.64
N THR A 128 2.99 -5.29 33.35
CA THR A 128 1.92 -6.11 33.97
C THR A 128 1.01 -6.69 32.89
N ILE A 129 0.13 -7.61 33.27
CA ILE A 129 -0.86 -8.20 32.35
C ILE A 129 -1.77 -7.10 31.74
N ASP A 130 -2.21 -6.15 32.58
CA ASP A 130 -3.09 -5.05 32.13
C ASP A 130 -2.36 -4.10 31.19
N GLU A 131 -1.13 -3.70 31.51
CA GLU A 131 -0.28 -2.87 30.63
C GLU A 131 0.00 -3.56 29.30
N MET A 132 0.32 -4.85 29.32
CA MET A 132 0.48 -5.64 28.09
C MET A 132 -0.82 -5.71 27.31
N GLY A 133 -1.97 -5.78 27.97
CA GLY A 133 -3.30 -5.69 27.33
C GLY A 133 -3.50 -4.38 26.58
N VAL A 134 -3.02 -3.25 27.15
CA VAL A 134 -3.05 -1.95 26.48
C VAL A 134 -2.14 -1.93 25.27
N VAL A 135 -0.90 -2.41 25.40
CA VAL A 135 0.04 -2.47 24.25
C VAL A 135 -0.51 -3.34 23.13
N LYS A 136 -1.12 -4.47 23.44
CA LYS A 136 -1.71 -5.39 22.44
C LYS A 136 -2.86 -4.80 21.63
N GLN A 137 -3.33 -3.58 21.96
CA GLN A 137 -4.34 -2.88 21.16
C GLN A 137 -3.73 -2.13 19.95
N HIS A 138 -2.40 -1.91 19.92
CA HIS A 138 -1.80 -1.11 18.84
C HIS A 138 -2.04 -1.68 17.42
N PRO A 139 -2.09 -3.02 17.16
CA PRO A 139 -2.39 -3.52 15.83
C PRO A 139 -3.79 -3.13 15.37
N ILE A 140 -4.78 -3.23 16.25
CA ILE A 140 -6.16 -2.82 15.97
C ILE A 140 -6.22 -1.32 15.71
N THR A 141 -5.62 -0.54 16.59
CA THR A 141 -5.58 0.93 16.48
C THR A 141 -4.88 1.39 15.21
N GLY A 142 -3.73 0.79 14.88
CA GLY A 142 -2.99 1.08 13.66
C GLY A 142 -3.83 0.78 12.41
N ALA A 143 -4.45 -0.38 12.34
CA ALA A 143 -5.34 -0.75 11.25
C ALA A 143 -6.53 0.21 11.10
N GLU A 144 -7.18 0.62 12.21
CA GLU A 144 -8.25 1.62 12.17
C GLU A 144 -7.77 3.00 11.69
N MET A 145 -6.53 3.37 11.99
CA MET A 145 -5.95 4.63 11.51
C MET A 145 -5.75 4.61 10.00
N THR A 146 -5.29 3.50 9.43
CA THR A 146 -5.09 3.38 7.97
C THR A 146 -6.40 3.48 7.19
N LEU A 147 -7.52 3.02 7.75
CA LEU A 147 -8.86 3.16 7.15
C LEU A 147 -9.35 4.61 7.10
N ARG A 148 -8.74 5.52 7.86
CA ARG A 148 -9.11 6.95 7.92
C ARG A 148 -8.24 7.83 7.02
N PHE A 149 -7.34 7.25 6.26
CA PHE A 149 -6.57 8.02 5.28
C PHE A 149 -7.50 8.68 4.27
N PRO A 150 -7.22 9.92 3.87
CA PRO A 150 -8.12 10.68 3.00
C PRO A 150 -8.41 9.94 1.70
N ASN A 151 -9.70 9.88 1.34
CA ASN A 151 -10.12 9.31 0.05
C ASN A 151 -9.42 10.04 -1.11
N GLY A 152 -8.85 9.28 -2.04
CA GLY A 152 -8.12 9.80 -3.19
C GLY A 152 -6.62 10.03 -2.98
N MET A 153 -6.09 9.84 -1.76
CA MET A 153 -4.64 9.85 -1.49
C MET A 153 -4.00 8.46 -1.58
N THR A 154 -4.80 7.41 -1.74
CA THR A 154 -4.33 6.02 -1.74
C THR A 154 -5.13 5.18 -2.72
N THR A 155 -4.54 4.08 -3.17
CA THR A 155 -5.23 3.03 -3.93
C THR A 155 -5.84 2.00 -2.97
N GLU A 156 -6.86 1.28 -3.43
CA GLU A 156 -7.46 0.18 -2.66
C GLU A 156 -6.40 -0.85 -2.21
N LYS A 157 -5.43 -1.12 -3.08
CA LYS A 157 -4.33 -2.05 -2.84
C LYS A 157 -3.41 -1.59 -1.72
N LEU A 158 -3.01 -0.31 -1.72
CA LEU A 158 -2.16 0.28 -0.66
C LEU A 158 -2.90 0.31 0.68
N ASN A 159 -4.17 0.66 0.69
CA ASN A 159 -5.00 0.61 1.89
C ASN A 159 -5.08 -0.80 2.48
N LYS A 160 -5.27 -1.80 1.61
CA LYS A 160 -5.32 -3.20 2.01
C LYS A 160 -4.03 -3.62 2.69
N TYR A 161 -2.87 -3.39 2.06
CA TYR A 161 -1.57 -3.74 2.65
C TYR A 161 -1.31 -3.02 3.97
N SER A 162 -1.59 -1.71 4.04
CA SER A 162 -1.42 -0.93 5.27
C SER A 162 -2.24 -1.49 6.43
N TYR A 163 -3.52 -1.82 6.15
CA TYR A 163 -4.41 -2.42 7.12
C TYR A 163 -3.92 -3.78 7.58
N GLU A 164 -3.59 -4.67 6.64
CA GLU A 164 -3.17 -6.04 6.92
C GLU A 164 -1.85 -6.08 7.71
N ILE A 165 -0.87 -5.25 7.34
CA ILE A 165 0.40 -5.12 8.05
C ILE A 165 0.17 -4.66 9.48
N CYS A 166 -0.53 -3.52 9.67
CA CYS A 166 -0.78 -3.00 11.01
C CYS A 166 -1.54 -3.98 11.88
N ARG A 167 -2.57 -4.67 11.34
CA ARG A 167 -3.46 -5.51 12.13
C ARG A 167 -2.85 -6.86 12.48
N HIS A 168 -2.08 -7.45 11.55
CA HIS A 168 -1.76 -8.88 11.63
C HIS A 168 -0.26 -9.19 11.81
N HIS A 169 0.65 -8.20 11.92
CA HIS A 169 2.08 -8.47 12.09
C HIS A 169 2.43 -9.23 13.39
N HIS A 170 1.57 -9.22 14.39
CA HIS A 170 1.70 -10.02 15.61
C HIS A 170 0.94 -11.34 15.58
N GLU A 171 0.32 -11.71 14.48
CA GLU A 171 -0.21 -13.06 14.32
C GLU A 171 0.92 -14.07 14.23
N ARG A 172 0.66 -15.30 14.65
CA ARG A 172 1.62 -16.38 14.62
C ARG A 172 1.06 -17.57 13.87
N PHE A 173 1.91 -18.24 13.09
CA PHE A 173 1.51 -19.33 12.19
C PHE A 173 0.72 -20.44 12.88
N ASP A 174 0.99 -20.69 14.17
CA ASP A 174 0.30 -21.67 15.01
C ASP A 174 -1.05 -21.16 15.58
N GLY A 175 -1.40 -19.89 15.36
CA GLY A 175 -2.61 -19.25 15.89
C GLY A 175 -2.49 -18.73 17.31
N SER A 176 -1.29 -18.72 17.91
CA SER A 176 -1.05 -18.14 19.24
C SER A 176 -0.87 -16.64 19.25
N GLY A 177 -0.93 -16.00 18.06
CA GLY A 177 -0.79 -14.57 17.87
C GLY A 177 -2.01 -13.76 18.29
N TYR A 178 -1.99 -12.49 17.97
CA TYR A 178 -3.08 -11.54 18.22
C TYR A 178 -3.12 -10.48 17.11
N PRO A 179 -4.23 -9.76 16.91
CA PRO A 179 -5.45 -9.70 17.74
C PRO A 179 -6.51 -10.73 17.37
N ASP A 180 -6.46 -11.33 16.18
CA ASP A 180 -7.56 -12.15 15.65
C ASP A 180 -7.31 -13.67 15.81
N GLY A 181 -6.10 -14.06 16.17
CA GLY A 181 -5.72 -15.48 16.34
C GLY A 181 -5.72 -16.24 15.01
N LEU A 182 -5.35 -15.58 13.91
CA LEU A 182 -5.26 -16.18 12.59
C LEU A 182 -4.19 -17.26 12.56
N LYS A 183 -4.42 -18.30 11.72
CA LYS A 183 -3.52 -19.46 11.66
C LYS A 183 -3.12 -19.80 10.23
N GLY A 184 -1.84 -20.11 10.04
CA GLY A 184 -1.33 -20.53 8.74
C GLY A 184 -1.61 -19.51 7.66
N ASP A 185 -2.16 -19.97 6.53
CA ASP A 185 -2.46 -19.14 5.35
C ASP A 185 -3.62 -18.15 5.55
N GLN A 186 -4.28 -18.15 6.71
CA GLN A 186 -5.23 -17.09 7.06
C GLN A 186 -4.53 -15.76 7.32
N ILE A 187 -3.25 -15.79 7.70
CA ILE A 187 -2.45 -14.59 7.91
C ILE A 187 -2.02 -14.05 6.56
N PRO A 188 -2.34 -12.79 6.20
CA PRO A 188 -1.87 -12.18 4.95
C PRO A 188 -0.35 -12.27 4.80
N LEU A 189 0.15 -12.59 3.59
CA LEU A 189 1.58 -12.77 3.35
C LEU A 189 2.40 -11.55 3.76
N CYS A 190 1.91 -10.34 3.47
CA CYS A 190 2.57 -9.10 3.88
C CYS A 190 2.75 -9.00 5.40
N ALA A 191 1.75 -9.42 6.17
CA ALA A 191 1.82 -9.43 7.62
C ALA A 191 2.74 -10.54 8.16
N GLN A 192 2.76 -11.72 7.52
CA GLN A 192 3.70 -12.80 7.87
C GLN A 192 5.15 -12.34 7.71
N VAL A 193 5.46 -11.70 6.57
CA VAL A 193 6.82 -11.23 6.28
C VAL A 193 7.22 -10.10 7.23
N VAL A 194 6.37 -9.09 7.40
CA VAL A 194 6.68 -7.98 8.33
C VAL A 194 6.82 -8.46 9.76
N GLY A 195 5.94 -9.35 10.25
CA GLY A 195 6.03 -9.91 11.60
C GLY A 195 7.25 -10.83 11.82
N LEU A 196 7.76 -11.46 10.75
CA LEU A 196 9.02 -12.19 10.79
C LEU A 196 10.22 -11.24 10.89
N VAL A 197 10.22 -10.19 10.09
CA VAL A 197 11.30 -9.19 10.06
C VAL A 197 11.35 -8.40 11.36
N ASP A 198 10.20 -7.96 11.90
CA ASP A 198 10.07 -7.31 13.20
C ASP A 198 10.66 -8.18 14.34
N ALA A 199 10.31 -9.47 14.34
CA ALA A 199 10.86 -10.41 15.33
C ALA A 199 12.37 -10.63 15.16
N TYR A 200 12.89 -10.65 13.93
CA TYR A 200 14.32 -10.76 13.65
C TYR A 200 15.09 -9.54 14.14
N ASP A 201 14.62 -8.36 13.80
CA ASP A 201 15.26 -7.10 14.15
C ASP A 201 15.32 -6.88 15.68
N ALA A 202 14.29 -7.32 16.41
CA ALA A 202 14.29 -7.29 17.86
C ALA A 202 15.32 -8.25 18.53
N LEU A 203 15.96 -9.15 17.75
CA LEU A 203 16.92 -10.15 18.26
C LEU A 203 18.37 -9.82 17.94
N VAL A 204 18.63 -8.92 17.00
CA VAL A 204 19.99 -8.53 16.56
C VAL A 204 20.38 -7.19 17.09
#